data_3fbea6560c90b90ea535c797fcbfe8b2
#
_entry.id   3fbea6560c90b90ea535c797fcbfe8b2
#
_cell.length_a   1.000
_cell.length_b   1.000
_cell.length_c   1.000
_cell.angle_alpha   90.00
_cell.angle_beta   90.00
_cell.angle_gamma   90.00
#
_symmetry.space_group_name_H-M   'P 1'
#
loop_
_entity.id
_entity.type
_entity.pdbx_description
1 polymer ?
#
loop_
_entity_poly.entity_id
_entity_poly.type
_entity_poly.pdbx_seq_one_letter_code
_entity_poly.pdbx_strand_id
1 'polypeptide(L)'
;MDEKKKWDSDFTKRKKIKVILDPLIPGFSVRMGGATSIDVTNPGIDKAYGVRKLRDVLGISLQEMIFVGDALFPGGNDYPAEQAGVVSIPVQGPHETKRVVETIIACLSDHGQEALKL
;
A
#
# COMPACT_ATOMS: atom_id res chain seq x y z
N MET A 1 10.53 -10.93 15.60
CA MET A 1 10.44 -10.03 14.44
C MET A 1 11.13 -10.60 13.22
N ASP A 2 12.38 -11.03 13.35
CA ASP A 2 13.10 -11.58 12.20
C ASP A 2 12.49 -12.86 11.65
N GLU A 3 11.96 -13.71 12.51
CA GLU A 3 11.29 -14.93 12.10
C GLU A 3 10.04 -14.66 11.27
N LYS A 4 9.25 -13.67 11.66
CA LYS A 4 8.07 -13.25 10.89
C LYS A 4 8.46 -12.77 9.50
N LYS A 5 9.50 -11.95 9.40
CA LYS A 5 9.97 -11.42 8.12
C LYS A 5 10.51 -12.51 7.22
N LYS A 6 11.11 -13.55 7.78
CA LYS A 6 11.70 -14.65 7.02
C LYS A 6 10.70 -15.71 6.60
N TRP A 7 9.57 -15.82 7.30
CA TRP A 7 8.61 -16.90 7.08
C TRP A 7 8.11 -16.94 5.63
N ASP A 8 7.79 -15.79 5.06
CA ASP A 8 7.21 -15.68 3.72
C ASP A 8 7.63 -14.36 3.07
N SER A 9 8.94 -14.11 3.02
CA SER A 9 9.49 -12.82 2.59
C SER A 9 9.15 -12.47 1.14
N ASP A 10 8.95 -13.47 0.28
CA ASP A 10 8.61 -13.29 -1.13
C ASP A 10 7.11 -13.53 -1.41
N PHE A 11 6.31 -13.70 -0.38
CA PHE A 11 4.86 -13.95 -0.46
C PHE A 11 4.48 -15.29 -1.12
N THR A 12 5.42 -16.14 -1.40
CA THR A 12 5.16 -17.41 -2.12
C THR A 12 4.15 -18.29 -1.40
N LYS A 13 4.28 -18.44 -0.08
CA LYS A 13 3.37 -19.27 0.73
C LYS A 13 1.96 -18.71 0.72
N ARG A 14 1.82 -17.40 0.93
CA ARG A 14 0.52 -16.74 0.95
C ARG A 14 -0.14 -16.70 -0.42
N LYS A 15 0.64 -16.60 -1.48
CA LYS A 15 0.11 -16.70 -2.86
C LYS A 15 -0.52 -18.07 -3.09
N LYS A 16 0.09 -19.13 -2.60
CA LYS A 16 -0.49 -20.49 -2.69
C LYS A 16 -1.78 -20.61 -1.88
N ILE A 17 -1.81 -20.02 -0.69
CA ILE A 17 -3.02 -20.01 0.16
C ILE A 17 -4.14 -19.24 -0.55
N LYS A 18 -3.83 -18.09 -1.13
CA LYS A 18 -4.81 -17.29 -1.86
C LYS A 18 -5.42 -18.06 -3.04
N VAL A 19 -4.61 -18.76 -3.81
CA VAL A 19 -5.08 -19.60 -4.92
C VAL A 19 -6.09 -20.66 -4.45
N ILE A 20 -5.88 -21.21 -3.28
CA ILE A 20 -6.80 -22.19 -2.68
C ILE A 20 -8.07 -21.51 -2.15
N LEU A 21 -7.92 -20.37 -1.48
CA LEU A 21 -9.04 -19.67 -0.84
C LEU A 21 -9.99 -19.02 -1.83
N ASP A 22 -9.48 -18.40 -2.89
CA ASP A 22 -10.30 -17.65 -3.84
C ASP A 22 -11.53 -18.45 -4.34
N PRO A 23 -11.37 -19.71 -4.80
CA PRO A 23 -12.53 -20.48 -5.24
C PRO A 23 -13.40 -20.99 -4.10
N LEU A 24 -12.88 -21.10 -2.86
CA LEU A 24 -13.65 -21.57 -1.70
C LEU A 24 -14.53 -20.50 -1.10
N ILE A 25 -14.14 -19.23 -1.21
CA ILE A 25 -14.88 -18.10 -0.67
C ILE A 25 -15.04 -17.01 -1.75
N PRO A 26 -15.74 -17.33 -2.86
CA PRO A 26 -15.78 -16.43 -4.03
C PRO A 26 -16.49 -15.10 -3.77
N GLY A 27 -17.26 -14.99 -2.68
CA GLY A 27 -17.95 -13.75 -2.30
C GLY A 27 -17.06 -12.78 -1.52
N PHE A 28 -15.79 -13.10 -1.31
CA PHE A 28 -14.88 -12.27 -0.53
C PHE A 28 -13.62 -11.92 -1.33
N SER A 29 -13.00 -10.82 -0.93
CA SER A 29 -11.69 -10.42 -1.46
C SER A 29 -10.61 -10.96 -0.54
N VAL A 30 -9.61 -11.62 -1.10
CA VAL A 30 -8.47 -12.19 -0.36
C VAL A 30 -7.20 -11.50 -0.84
N ARG A 31 -6.49 -10.85 0.07
CA ARG A 31 -5.25 -10.12 -0.25
C ARG A 31 -4.19 -10.38 0.79
N MET A 32 -2.95 -10.30 0.36
CA MET A 32 -1.79 -10.46 1.25
C MET A 32 -1.38 -9.12 1.83
N GLY A 33 -1.02 -9.11 3.10
CA GLY A 33 -0.56 -7.90 3.77
C GLY A 33 0.49 -8.18 4.82
N GLY A 34 1.36 -7.21 5.05
CA GLY A 34 2.41 -7.32 6.05
C GLY A 34 3.35 -8.49 5.83
N ALA A 35 3.97 -8.97 6.90
CA ALA A 35 4.93 -10.07 6.85
C ALA A 35 4.27 -11.45 6.87
N THR A 36 3.09 -11.57 7.50
CA THR A 36 2.46 -12.87 7.77
C THR A 36 0.94 -12.86 7.58
N SER A 37 0.34 -11.76 7.13
CA SER A 37 -1.12 -11.59 7.12
C SER A 37 -1.74 -11.91 5.77
N ILE A 38 -2.96 -12.41 5.83
CA ILE A 38 -3.89 -12.52 4.71
C ILE A 38 -5.17 -11.83 5.15
N ASP A 39 -5.61 -10.85 4.36
CA ASP A 39 -6.82 -10.08 4.64
C ASP A 39 -7.98 -10.66 3.84
N VAL A 40 -9.08 -10.95 4.52
CA VAL A 40 -10.33 -11.37 3.89
C VAL A 40 -11.37 -10.29 4.19
N THR A 41 -11.86 -9.65 3.15
CA THR A 41 -12.79 -8.52 3.28
C THR A 41 -13.96 -8.68 2.32
N ASN A 42 -15.01 -7.88 2.56
CA ASN A 42 -16.06 -7.74 1.56
C ASN A 42 -15.52 -7.11 0.29
N PRO A 43 -16.03 -7.51 -0.89
CA PRO A 43 -15.61 -6.87 -2.14
C PRO A 43 -15.84 -5.36 -2.09
N GLY A 44 -14.88 -4.60 -2.61
CA GLY A 44 -14.96 -3.14 -2.64
C GLY A 44 -14.50 -2.44 -1.36
N ILE A 45 -14.25 -3.16 -0.28
CA ILE A 45 -13.67 -2.59 0.94
C ILE A 45 -12.18 -2.92 0.95
N ASP A 46 -11.40 -2.01 0.38
CA ASP A 46 -9.96 -2.17 0.21
C ASP A 46 -9.25 -0.81 0.34
N LYS A 47 -7.96 -0.78 0.03
CA LYS A 47 -7.19 0.48 0.09
C LYS A 47 -7.66 1.50 -0.92
N ALA A 48 -8.22 1.08 -2.07
CA ALA A 48 -8.82 1.99 -3.05
C ALA A 48 -10.03 2.71 -2.44
N TYR A 49 -10.87 1.97 -1.73
CA TYR A 49 -12.00 2.54 -1.00
C TYR A 49 -11.52 3.60 -0.01
N GLY A 50 -10.48 3.29 0.77
CA GLY A 50 -9.92 4.20 1.76
C GLY A 50 -9.39 5.50 1.16
N VAL A 51 -8.61 5.42 0.09
CA VAL A 51 -8.05 6.63 -0.55
C VAL A 51 -9.13 7.47 -1.23
N ARG A 52 -10.17 6.85 -1.77
CA ARG A 52 -11.32 7.60 -2.33
C ARG A 52 -12.10 8.33 -1.24
N LYS A 53 -12.27 7.71 -0.07
CA LYS A 53 -12.86 8.37 1.09
C LYS A 53 -12.05 9.59 1.51
N LEU A 54 -10.74 9.47 1.59
CA LEU A 54 -9.86 10.60 1.91
C LEU A 54 -9.99 11.71 0.87
N ARG A 55 -10.03 11.35 -0.41
CA ARG A 55 -10.26 12.32 -1.49
C ARG A 55 -11.53 13.12 -1.25
N ASP A 56 -12.61 12.44 -0.95
CA ASP A 56 -13.93 13.08 -0.80
C ASP A 56 -14.00 13.93 0.47
N VAL A 57 -13.42 13.46 1.58
CA VAL A 57 -13.41 14.20 2.86
C VAL A 57 -12.50 15.43 2.78
N LEU A 58 -11.33 15.30 2.18
CA LEU A 58 -10.35 16.37 2.13
C LEU A 58 -10.51 17.32 0.93
N GLY A 59 -11.31 16.92 -0.06
CA GLY A 59 -11.52 17.73 -1.27
C GLY A 59 -10.26 17.85 -2.14
N ILE A 60 -9.42 16.82 -2.15
CA ILE A 60 -8.19 16.78 -2.96
C ILE A 60 -8.29 15.66 -4.01
N SER A 61 -7.46 15.74 -5.04
CA SER A 61 -7.42 14.68 -6.05
C SER A 61 -6.53 13.53 -5.63
N LEU A 62 -6.74 12.36 -6.21
CA LEU A 62 -5.87 11.20 -5.97
C LEU A 62 -4.43 11.47 -6.39
N GLN A 63 -4.22 12.33 -7.40
CA GLN A 63 -2.89 12.71 -7.87
C GLN A 63 -2.15 13.65 -6.90
N GLU A 64 -2.86 14.20 -5.94
CA GLU A 64 -2.28 15.01 -4.86
C GLU A 64 -1.89 14.20 -3.63
N MET A 65 -2.08 12.89 -3.68
CA MET A 65 -1.74 11.95 -2.61
C MET A 65 -0.54 11.10 -3.00
N ILE A 66 0.22 10.70 -2.01
CA ILE A 66 1.30 9.70 -2.16
C ILE A 66 0.97 8.55 -1.23
N PHE A 67 0.94 7.35 -1.79
CA PHE A 67 0.71 6.11 -1.04
C PHE A 67 2.02 5.32 -0.96
N VAL A 68 2.35 4.88 0.23
CA VAL A 68 3.56 4.07 0.46
C VAL A 68 3.13 2.72 1.03
N GLY A 69 3.57 1.65 0.44
CA GLY A 69 3.18 0.32 0.90
C GLY A 69 4.17 -0.78 0.52
N ASP A 70 4.12 -1.87 1.24
CA ASP A 70 4.99 -3.03 1.03
C ASP A 70 4.34 -4.16 0.23
N ALA A 71 3.08 -4.01 -0.14
CA ALA A 71 2.34 -5.01 -0.90
C ALA A 71 1.71 -4.40 -2.16
N LEU A 72 2.49 -3.61 -2.90
CA LEU A 72 2.10 -2.97 -4.16
C LEU A 72 2.38 -3.89 -5.35
N PHE A 73 1.69 -5.02 -5.38
CA PHE A 73 1.78 -6.00 -6.46
C PHE A 73 0.42 -6.71 -6.61
N PRO A 74 0.13 -7.32 -7.76
CA PRO A 74 -1.14 -8.04 -7.94
C PRO A 74 -1.36 -9.08 -6.84
N GLY A 75 -2.50 -8.97 -6.12
CA GLY A 75 -2.82 -9.82 -4.98
C GLY A 75 -2.39 -9.25 -3.64
N GLY A 76 -1.55 -8.23 -3.60
CA GLY A 76 -1.18 -7.52 -2.38
C GLY A 76 -2.28 -6.55 -1.95
N ASN A 77 -2.36 -6.27 -0.66
CA ASN A 77 -3.44 -5.43 -0.12
C ASN A 77 -3.26 -3.93 -0.40
N ASP A 78 -2.08 -3.50 -0.86
CA ASP A 78 -1.81 -2.11 -1.23
C ASP A 78 -2.07 -1.85 -2.73
N TYR A 79 -2.12 -2.90 -3.54
CA TYR A 79 -2.27 -2.77 -4.98
C TYR A 79 -3.53 -2.01 -5.41
N PRO A 80 -4.69 -2.17 -4.75
CA PRO A 80 -5.88 -1.38 -5.10
C PRO A 80 -5.68 0.13 -5.04
N ALA A 81 -4.84 0.64 -4.14
CA ALA A 81 -4.52 2.07 -4.08
C ALA A 81 -3.82 2.54 -5.35
N GLU A 82 -2.84 1.76 -5.82
CA GLU A 82 -2.14 2.05 -7.08
C GLU A 82 -3.11 2.02 -8.26
N GLN A 83 -3.95 1.00 -8.33
CA GLN A 83 -4.96 0.87 -9.40
C GLN A 83 -5.96 2.02 -9.40
N ALA A 84 -6.24 2.60 -8.24
CA ALA A 84 -7.13 3.76 -8.13
C ALA A 84 -6.53 5.05 -8.71
N GLY A 85 -5.21 5.09 -8.92
CA GLY A 85 -4.54 6.23 -9.54
C GLY A 85 -3.72 7.09 -8.59
N VAL A 86 -3.53 6.66 -7.34
CA VAL A 86 -2.65 7.35 -6.39
C VAL A 86 -1.19 7.09 -6.77
N VAL A 87 -0.37 8.12 -6.69
CA VAL A 87 1.08 7.96 -6.83
C VAL A 87 1.55 7.01 -5.73
N SER A 88 2.10 5.86 -6.11
CA SER A 88 2.39 4.80 -5.17
C SER A 88 3.87 4.45 -5.17
N ILE A 89 4.45 4.36 -3.98
CA ILE A 89 5.86 4.09 -3.79
C ILE A 89 6.00 2.75 -3.06
N PRO A 90 6.57 1.72 -3.72
CA PRO A 90 6.80 0.44 -3.05
C PRO A 90 7.98 0.55 -2.09
N VAL A 91 7.81 -0.05 -0.92
CA VAL A 91 8.86 -0.14 0.10
C VAL A 91 8.94 -1.56 0.62
N GLN A 92 10.05 -1.91 1.27
CA GLN A 92 10.21 -3.22 1.88
C GLN A 92 9.77 -3.27 3.34
N GLY A 93 9.55 -2.12 3.95
CA GLY A 93 9.11 -2.07 5.34
C GLY A 93 9.12 -0.65 5.91
N PRO A 94 8.84 -0.53 7.23
CA PRO A 94 8.70 0.77 7.89
C PRO A 94 9.95 1.65 7.82
N HIS A 95 11.14 1.06 7.76
CA HIS A 95 12.38 1.81 7.69
C HIS A 95 12.46 2.62 6.39
N GLU A 96 12.14 2.00 5.26
CA GLU A 96 12.10 2.70 3.98
C GLU A 96 10.98 3.74 3.94
N THR A 97 9.82 3.43 4.52
CA THR A 97 8.71 4.40 4.64
C THR A 97 9.18 5.66 5.36
N LYS A 98 9.90 5.49 6.47
CA LYS A 98 10.45 6.63 7.22
C LYS A 98 11.37 7.48 6.35
N ARG A 99 12.22 6.86 5.55
CA ARG A 99 13.12 7.58 4.64
C ARG A 99 12.35 8.35 3.57
N VAL A 100 11.30 7.76 3.03
CA VAL A 100 10.44 8.43 2.06
C VAL A 100 9.78 9.66 2.69
N VAL A 101 9.22 9.53 3.89
CA VAL A 101 8.59 10.65 4.61
C VAL A 101 9.59 11.75 4.90
N GLU A 102 10.78 11.42 5.38
CA GLU A 102 11.84 12.40 5.66
C GLU A 102 12.23 13.15 4.38
N THR A 103 12.32 12.45 3.25
CA THR A 103 12.65 13.05 1.97
C THR A 103 11.57 14.03 1.53
N ILE A 104 10.30 13.66 1.65
CA ILE A 104 9.17 14.52 1.32
C ILE A 104 9.19 15.78 2.18
N ILE A 105 9.38 15.64 3.48
CA ILE A 105 9.46 16.77 4.40
C ILE A 105 10.58 17.72 4.01
N ALA A 106 11.76 17.18 3.68
CA ALA A 106 12.89 17.98 3.26
C ALA A 106 12.60 18.76 1.98
N CYS A 107 11.93 18.13 1.01
CA CYS A 107 11.58 18.77 -0.26
C CYS A 107 10.51 19.86 -0.09
N LEU A 108 9.62 19.71 0.88
CA LEU A 108 8.52 20.65 1.14
C LEU A 108 8.83 21.68 2.22
N SER A 109 10.02 21.62 2.82
CA SER A 109 10.47 22.63 3.78
C SER A 109 10.66 23.97 3.08
N ASP A 110 10.68 25.08 3.86
CA ASP A 110 10.89 26.43 3.31
C ASP A 110 12.16 26.50 2.48
N HIS A 111 13.23 25.87 2.93
CA HIS A 111 14.49 25.81 2.20
C HIS A 111 14.36 25.05 0.87
N GLY A 112 13.68 23.92 0.87
CA GLY A 112 13.41 23.14 -0.32
C GLY A 112 12.53 23.89 -1.31
N GLN A 113 11.50 24.60 -0.82
CA GLN A 113 10.61 25.40 -1.64
C GLN A 113 11.35 26.56 -2.31
N GLU A 114 12.25 27.23 -1.61
CA GLU A 114 13.08 28.27 -2.19
C GLU A 114 13.98 27.74 -3.31
N ALA A 115 14.57 26.57 -3.11
CA ALA A 115 15.39 25.95 -4.14
C ALA A 115 14.58 25.62 -5.40
N LEU A 116 13.31 25.22 -5.24
CA LEU A 116 12.43 24.92 -6.36
C LEU A 116 11.95 26.15 -7.12
N LYS A 117 11.99 27.33 -6.50
CA LYS A 117 11.60 28.58 -7.15
C LYS A 117 12.68 29.16 -8.06
N LEU A 118 13.88 28.64 -7.98
CA LEU A 118 14.97 29.07 -8.83
C LEU A 118 14.86 28.47 -10.22
#